data_5736d3eafcfab1ac9e654433c500e5bb
#
_entry.id   5736d3eafcfab1ac9e654433c500e5bb
#
_cell.length_a   1.000
_cell.length_b   1.000
_cell.length_c   1.000
_cell.angle_alpha   90.00
_cell.angle_beta   90.00
_cell.angle_gamma   90.00
#
_symmetry.space_group_name_H-M   'P 1'
#
loop_
_entity.id
_entity.type
_entity.pdbx_description
1 polymer ?
#
loop_
_entity_poly.entity_id
_entity_poly.type
_entity_poly.pdbx_seq_one_letter_code
_entity_poly.pdbx_strand_id
1 'polypeptide(L)'
;MDLNTVTDVRDARLRGPWRPGDAWLGGGTYLFSEPQPRLRRLIDLSRMGWEPLTRHPDGSLEIAATCTIATLSRFGRRGLDAVAAPLFEQCCRAFLASFKIWNMATVGGNLCNGLPAGPMISLTAALDGTCLLQAQDGSLREVKVVDFVTGAGRKDLAEGELLRSVTLPARALECRTAFRQASLYGLGRSGALVIGTLDPVDGSLAVTVSAATVRPFRFWFPLPPSPARLRAAIEASVRDADWFDDIHGLPAWRRHMGLRLAEEVRRALTTGPAGPQERAR
;
A
#
# COMPACT_ATOMS: atom_id res chain seq x y z
N MET A 1 -1.31 -20.00 16.82
CA MET A 1 -0.91 -20.28 15.42
C MET A 1 -1.36 -21.69 15.08
N ASP A 2 -2.25 -21.83 14.13
CA ASP A 2 -2.79 -23.14 13.77
C ASP A 2 -2.67 -23.36 12.26
N LEU A 3 -1.60 -24.06 11.88
CA LEU A 3 -1.34 -24.53 10.51
C LEU A 3 -1.34 -26.08 10.48
N ASN A 4 -2.08 -26.72 11.37
CA ASN A 4 -2.13 -28.19 11.48
C ASN A 4 -2.54 -28.88 10.20
N THR A 5 -3.21 -28.15 9.30
CA THR A 5 -3.68 -28.67 8.01
C THR A 5 -2.63 -28.56 6.91
N VAL A 6 -1.55 -27.81 7.11
CA VAL A 6 -0.44 -27.68 6.15
C VAL A 6 0.47 -28.89 6.30
N THR A 7 0.56 -29.70 5.26
CA THR A 7 1.35 -30.94 5.23
C THR A 7 2.58 -30.84 4.32
N ASP A 8 2.69 -29.77 3.53
CA ASP A 8 3.77 -29.62 2.56
C ASP A 8 4.18 -28.14 2.41
N VAL A 9 5.49 -27.91 2.25
CA VAL A 9 6.07 -26.60 1.91
C VAL A 9 6.99 -26.80 0.72
N ARG A 10 6.78 -26.04 -0.36
CA ARG A 10 7.51 -26.14 -1.60
C ARG A 10 8.24 -24.85 -1.93
N ASP A 11 9.43 -24.97 -2.47
CA ASP A 11 10.10 -23.87 -3.18
C ASP A 11 9.26 -23.47 -4.40
N ALA A 12 8.97 -22.19 -4.56
CA ALA A 12 8.14 -21.69 -5.65
C ALA A 12 8.67 -22.03 -7.05
N ARG A 13 9.99 -22.19 -7.20
CA ARG A 13 10.65 -22.62 -8.46
C ARG A 13 10.30 -24.06 -8.83
N LEU A 14 9.91 -24.89 -7.84
CA LEU A 14 9.66 -26.33 -7.96
C LEU A 14 8.21 -26.70 -7.61
N ARG A 15 7.31 -25.72 -7.62
CA ARG A 15 5.93 -25.87 -7.08
C ARG A 15 5.08 -26.92 -7.79
N GLY A 16 5.33 -27.18 -9.08
CA GLY A 16 4.44 -27.96 -9.93
C GLY A 16 3.08 -27.28 -10.16
N PRO A 17 2.05 -27.99 -10.61
CA PRO A 17 0.73 -27.42 -10.80
C PRO A 17 0.11 -26.93 -9.48
N TRP A 18 -0.66 -25.85 -9.58
CA TRP A 18 -1.47 -25.32 -8.47
C TRP A 18 -2.58 -26.31 -8.10
N ARG A 19 -2.87 -26.43 -6.81
CA ARG A 19 -3.86 -27.35 -6.26
C ARG A 19 -4.77 -26.61 -5.28
N PRO A 20 -6.01 -27.07 -5.08
CA PRO A 20 -6.85 -26.58 -4.00
C PRO A 20 -6.15 -26.70 -2.64
N GLY A 21 -6.15 -25.62 -1.88
CA GLY A 21 -5.43 -25.53 -0.60
C GLY A 21 -3.98 -25.07 -0.68
N ASP A 22 -3.50 -24.70 -1.86
CA ASP A 22 -2.22 -24.01 -2.01
C ASP A 22 -2.33 -22.54 -1.60
N ALA A 23 -1.23 -21.98 -1.07
CA ALA A 23 -1.08 -20.56 -0.83
C ALA A 23 0.36 -20.12 -1.08
N TRP A 24 0.51 -18.94 -1.66
CA TRP A 24 1.82 -18.28 -1.77
C TRP A 24 2.30 -17.83 -0.40
N LEU A 25 3.51 -18.19 -0.04
CA LEU A 25 4.18 -17.78 1.18
C LEU A 25 5.22 -16.69 0.86
N GLY A 26 4.90 -15.45 1.24
CA GLY A 26 5.89 -14.36 1.31
C GLY A 26 6.62 -14.39 2.66
N GLY A 27 6.36 -13.37 3.51
CA GLY A 27 6.94 -13.35 4.87
C GLY A 27 6.17 -14.16 5.93
N GLY A 28 5.02 -14.73 5.61
CA GLY A 28 4.21 -15.57 6.51
C GLY A 28 3.54 -14.86 7.69
N THR A 29 3.85 -13.60 7.95
CA THR A 29 3.44 -12.90 9.18
C THR A 29 1.94 -12.83 9.39
N TYR A 30 1.14 -12.76 8.32
CA TYR A 30 -0.31 -12.83 8.39
C TYR A 30 -0.80 -14.28 8.37
N LEU A 31 -0.30 -15.11 7.44
CA LEU A 31 -0.69 -16.52 7.36
C LEU A 31 -0.51 -17.26 8.70
N PHE A 32 0.52 -16.89 9.46
CA PHE A 32 0.82 -17.53 10.73
C PHE A 32 0.14 -16.87 11.94
N SER A 33 -0.55 -15.75 11.76
CA SER A 33 -1.27 -15.07 12.86
C SER A 33 -2.72 -15.50 13.00
N GLU A 34 -3.31 -16.04 11.93
CA GLU A 34 -4.71 -16.44 11.87
C GLU A 34 -4.84 -17.94 11.56
N PRO A 35 -5.86 -18.65 12.08
CA PRO A 35 -6.14 -20.03 11.70
C PRO A 35 -6.40 -20.18 10.19
N GLN A 36 -5.74 -21.13 9.56
CA GLN A 36 -5.83 -21.39 8.11
C GLN A 36 -6.34 -22.80 7.79
N PRO A 37 -7.58 -23.18 8.15
CA PRO A 37 -8.05 -24.57 8.11
C PRO A 37 -8.17 -25.15 6.70
N ARG A 38 -8.16 -24.29 5.67
CA ARG A 38 -8.27 -24.70 4.25
C ARG A 38 -6.93 -24.95 3.59
N LEU A 39 -5.83 -24.45 4.16
CA LEU A 39 -4.50 -24.58 3.56
C LEU A 39 -3.96 -26.01 3.73
N ARG A 40 -3.29 -26.50 2.70
CA ARG A 40 -2.64 -27.81 2.65
C ARG A 40 -1.18 -27.71 2.26
N ARG A 41 -0.83 -26.77 1.37
CA ARG A 41 0.51 -26.59 0.88
C ARG A 41 0.87 -25.10 0.81
N LEU A 42 2.06 -24.75 1.31
CA LEU A 42 2.64 -23.42 1.19
C LEU A 42 3.70 -23.41 0.08
N ILE A 43 3.63 -22.41 -0.78
CA ILE A 43 4.57 -22.20 -1.89
C ILE A 43 5.47 -21.02 -1.53
N ASP A 44 6.71 -21.32 -1.12
CA ASP A 44 7.65 -20.36 -0.58
C ASP A 44 8.31 -19.53 -1.69
N LEU A 45 8.13 -18.22 -1.63
CA LEU A 45 8.68 -17.23 -2.56
C LEU A 45 10.09 -16.76 -2.17
N SER A 46 10.60 -17.10 -0.99
CA SER A 46 11.87 -16.56 -0.47
C SER A 46 13.08 -16.89 -1.36
N ARG A 47 12.99 -18.00 -2.11
CA ARG A 47 14.07 -18.48 -2.98
C ARG A 47 13.91 -18.08 -4.44
N MET A 48 12.98 -17.21 -4.78
CA MET A 48 12.81 -16.73 -6.16
C MET A 48 13.99 -15.90 -6.65
N GLY A 49 14.82 -15.40 -5.74
CA GLY A 49 16.03 -14.62 -6.09
C GLY A 49 15.70 -13.25 -6.71
N TRP A 50 14.48 -12.73 -6.45
CA TRP A 50 14.10 -11.42 -6.95
C TRP A 50 14.87 -10.33 -6.22
N GLU A 51 15.48 -9.42 -7.01
CA GLU A 51 16.07 -8.21 -6.43
C GLU A 51 14.97 -7.41 -5.70
N PRO A 52 15.15 -7.10 -4.42
CA PRO A 52 14.10 -6.43 -3.64
C PRO A 52 13.65 -5.09 -4.22
N LEU A 53 14.58 -4.33 -4.79
CA LEU A 53 14.36 -2.98 -5.29
C LEU A 53 15.23 -2.76 -6.52
N THR A 54 14.61 -2.52 -7.67
CA THR A 54 15.30 -2.29 -8.93
C THR A 54 14.95 -0.91 -9.47
N ARG A 55 15.97 -0.08 -9.69
CA ARG A 55 15.83 1.19 -10.39
C ARG A 55 16.01 0.95 -11.88
N HIS A 56 15.00 1.24 -12.68
CA HIS A 56 15.08 1.08 -14.14
C HIS A 56 15.73 2.30 -14.82
N PRO A 57 16.23 2.16 -16.05
CA PRO A 57 16.84 3.28 -16.79
C PRO A 57 15.91 4.46 -17.05
N ASP A 58 14.59 4.22 -17.13
CA ASP A 58 13.56 5.26 -17.25
C ASP A 58 13.29 6.01 -15.94
N GLY A 59 14.01 5.65 -14.87
CA GLY A 59 13.86 6.24 -13.55
C GLY A 59 12.71 5.66 -12.71
N SER A 60 11.94 4.68 -13.21
CA SER A 60 10.95 3.98 -12.40
C SER A 60 11.58 3.08 -11.34
N LEU A 61 10.84 2.77 -10.29
CA LEU A 61 11.26 1.89 -9.19
C LEU A 61 10.37 0.66 -9.14
N GLU A 62 10.93 -0.51 -9.41
CA GLU A 62 10.28 -1.79 -9.19
C GLU A 62 10.57 -2.28 -7.76
N ILE A 63 9.52 -2.68 -7.06
CA ILE A 63 9.57 -3.27 -5.71
C ILE A 63 9.09 -4.70 -5.84
N ALA A 64 9.98 -5.67 -5.62
CA ALA A 64 9.59 -7.08 -5.63
C ALA A 64 8.55 -7.39 -4.54
N ALA A 65 7.64 -8.31 -4.81
CA ALA A 65 6.64 -8.73 -3.82
C ALA A 65 7.27 -9.31 -2.55
N THR A 66 8.48 -9.87 -2.66
CA THR A 66 9.28 -10.40 -1.54
C THR A 66 10.09 -9.34 -0.80
N CYS A 67 10.12 -8.08 -1.26
CA CYS A 67 10.79 -6.98 -0.57
C CYS A 67 10.20 -6.82 0.84
N THR A 68 11.05 -6.91 1.87
CA THR A 68 10.60 -6.75 3.26
C THR A 68 10.36 -5.28 3.62
N ILE A 69 9.47 -5.04 4.60
CA ILE A 69 9.21 -3.70 5.12
C ILE A 69 10.51 -3.06 5.66
N ALA A 70 11.37 -3.83 6.30
CA ALA A 70 12.66 -3.35 6.80
C ALA A 70 13.58 -2.92 5.67
N THR A 71 13.63 -3.67 4.56
CA THR A 71 14.43 -3.34 3.39
C THR A 71 13.91 -2.07 2.72
N LEU A 72 12.59 -1.98 2.50
CA LEU A 72 11.94 -0.80 1.92
C LEU A 72 12.17 0.46 2.77
N SER A 73 12.02 0.37 4.08
CA SER A 73 12.26 1.49 5.02
C SER A 73 13.70 1.97 4.98
N ARG A 74 14.66 1.04 4.92
CA ARG A 74 16.08 1.38 4.83
C ARG A 74 16.42 2.08 3.52
N PHE A 75 15.85 1.59 2.43
CA PHE A 75 16.00 2.18 1.11
C PHE A 75 15.41 3.60 1.05
N GLY A 76 14.19 3.82 1.54
CA GLY A 76 13.57 5.14 1.59
C GLY A 76 14.39 6.18 2.38
N ARG A 77 15.10 5.74 3.43
CA ARG A 77 15.93 6.63 4.26
C ARG A 77 17.29 6.98 3.67
N ARG A 78 17.92 6.09 2.92
CA ARG A 78 19.34 6.20 2.58
C ARG A 78 19.68 5.80 1.13
N GLY A 79 18.78 5.13 0.42
CA GLY A 79 19.04 4.57 -0.90
C GLY A 79 18.21 5.19 -2.01
N LEU A 80 17.16 5.94 -1.70
CA LEU A 80 16.29 6.56 -2.68
C LEU A 80 16.62 8.06 -2.79
N ASP A 81 17.29 8.42 -3.88
CA ASP A 81 17.46 9.80 -4.27
C ASP A 81 16.24 10.22 -5.11
N ALA A 82 15.21 10.72 -4.42
CA ALA A 82 13.95 11.17 -5.00
C ALA A 82 13.17 12.03 -4.00
N VAL A 83 12.37 12.96 -4.50
CA VAL A 83 11.56 13.90 -3.68
C VAL A 83 10.57 13.15 -2.79
N ALA A 84 9.99 12.05 -3.28
CA ALA A 84 9.05 11.23 -2.54
C ALA A 84 9.69 10.28 -1.50
N ALA A 85 11.02 10.23 -1.36
CA ALA A 85 11.72 9.32 -0.44
C ALA A 85 11.20 9.33 1.01
N PRO A 86 10.86 10.48 1.63
CA PRO A 86 10.32 10.51 2.99
C PRO A 86 9.00 9.74 3.16
N LEU A 87 8.19 9.65 2.10
CA LEU A 87 6.91 8.95 2.13
C LEU A 87 7.08 7.45 2.39
N PHE A 88 8.16 6.84 1.89
CA PHE A 88 8.45 5.43 2.11
C PHE A 88 8.61 5.11 3.60
N GLU A 89 9.38 5.93 4.33
CA GLU A 89 9.55 5.74 5.76
C GLU A 89 8.24 6.01 6.52
N GLN A 90 7.50 7.07 6.17
CA GLN A 90 6.21 7.38 6.79
C GLN A 90 5.24 6.22 6.67
N CYS A 91 5.11 5.62 5.49
CA CYS A 91 4.26 4.45 5.28
C CYS A 91 4.79 3.20 6.00
N CYS A 92 6.10 2.95 5.99
CA CYS A 92 6.67 1.85 6.77
C CYS A 92 6.39 2.01 8.27
N ARG A 93 6.49 3.23 8.82
CA ARG A 93 6.16 3.50 10.23
C ARG A 93 4.67 3.32 10.54
N ALA A 94 3.78 3.57 9.59
CA ALA A 94 2.35 3.28 9.72
C ALA A 94 2.06 1.76 9.77
N PHE A 95 3.02 0.92 9.38
CA PHE A 95 2.99 -0.52 9.61
C PHE A 95 3.42 -0.84 11.06
N LEU A 96 2.46 -0.74 11.96
CA LEU A 96 2.67 -0.93 13.39
C LEU A 96 3.00 -2.38 13.72
N ALA A 97 4.27 -2.69 13.80
CA ALA A 97 4.76 -4.03 14.11
C ALA A 97 6.17 -3.97 14.72
N SER A 98 6.56 -5.05 15.39
CA SER A 98 7.92 -5.19 15.92
C SER A 98 8.95 -5.27 14.78
N PHE A 99 10.23 -5.02 15.12
CA PHE A 99 11.33 -5.16 14.16
C PHE A 99 11.45 -6.58 13.57
N LYS A 100 11.07 -7.60 14.32
CA LYS A 100 11.03 -9.00 13.85
C LYS A 100 10.02 -9.15 12.71
N ILE A 101 8.83 -8.58 12.88
CA ILE A 101 7.79 -8.59 11.84
C ILE A 101 8.24 -7.76 10.63
N TRP A 102 8.89 -6.61 10.83
CA TRP A 102 9.40 -5.79 9.72
C TRP A 102 10.42 -6.53 8.85
N ASN A 103 11.24 -7.39 9.46
CA ASN A 103 12.22 -8.21 8.74
C ASN A 103 11.58 -9.37 7.95
N MET A 104 10.34 -9.72 8.23
CA MET A 104 9.63 -10.84 7.60
C MET A 104 8.49 -10.40 6.70
N ALA A 105 7.68 -9.44 7.13
CA ALA A 105 6.54 -8.94 6.37
C ALA A 105 7.02 -8.30 5.07
N THR A 106 6.33 -8.62 3.96
CA THR A 106 6.71 -8.18 2.63
C THR A 106 5.71 -7.19 2.04
N VAL A 107 6.17 -6.37 1.09
CA VAL A 107 5.33 -5.45 0.34
C VAL A 107 4.20 -6.20 -0.36
N GLY A 108 4.54 -7.26 -1.10
CA GLY A 108 3.54 -8.10 -1.79
C GLY A 108 2.56 -8.75 -0.83
N GLY A 109 3.04 -9.26 0.32
CA GLY A 109 2.18 -9.82 1.35
C GLY A 109 1.16 -8.80 1.89
N ASN A 110 1.59 -7.54 2.10
CA ASN A 110 0.70 -6.47 2.55
C ASN A 110 -0.36 -6.11 1.50
N LEU A 111 0.04 -6.02 0.21
CA LEU A 111 -0.91 -5.77 -0.89
C LEU A 111 -1.89 -6.93 -1.06
N CYS A 112 -1.39 -8.17 -1.12
CA CYS A 112 -2.23 -9.36 -1.30
C CYS A 112 -3.16 -9.63 -0.12
N ASN A 113 -2.82 -9.17 1.07
CA ASN A 113 -3.71 -9.21 2.23
C ASN A 113 -4.93 -8.29 2.06
N GLY A 114 -4.79 -7.20 1.30
CA GLY A 114 -5.88 -6.30 0.95
C GLY A 114 -6.56 -5.61 2.13
N LEU A 115 -5.90 -5.53 3.30
CA LEU A 115 -6.49 -4.88 4.47
C LEU A 115 -6.54 -3.36 4.26
N PRO A 116 -7.67 -2.69 4.60
CA PRO A 116 -7.83 -1.24 4.45
C PRO A 116 -6.67 -0.41 5.03
N ALA A 117 -6.18 -0.80 6.20
CA ALA A 117 -5.07 -0.14 6.88
C ALA A 117 -3.68 -0.59 6.39
N GLY A 118 -3.59 -1.29 5.24
CA GLY A 118 -2.33 -1.75 4.66
C GLY A 118 -1.48 -0.58 4.16
N PRO A 119 -0.39 -0.18 4.83
CA PRO A 119 0.32 1.04 4.47
C PRO A 119 1.14 0.89 3.19
N MET A 120 1.43 -0.33 2.75
CA MET A 120 2.04 -0.55 1.42
C MET A 120 1.03 -0.32 0.31
N ILE A 121 -0.25 -0.64 0.55
CA ILE A 121 -1.36 -0.26 -0.35
C ILE A 121 -1.41 1.27 -0.47
N SER A 122 -1.37 1.97 0.67
CA SER A 122 -1.41 3.44 0.70
C SER A 122 -0.25 4.07 -0.06
N LEU A 123 0.98 3.59 0.18
CA LEU A 123 2.20 4.06 -0.49
C LEU A 123 2.12 3.89 -2.00
N THR A 124 1.86 2.64 -2.43
CA THR A 124 1.93 2.30 -3.85
C THR A 124 0.75 2.84 -4.65
N ALA A 125 -0.44 2.94 -4.05
CA ALA A 125 -1.59 3.60 -4.68
C ALA A 125 -1.38 5.11 -4.83
N ALA A 126 -0.80 5.78 -3.82
CA ALA A 126 -0.53 7.22 -3.88
C ALA A 126 0.52 7.58 -4.94
N LEU A 127 1.54 6.73 -5.11
CA LEU A 127 2.59 6.89 -6.12
C LEU A 127 2.23 6.26 -7.46
N ASP A 128 0.94 6.07 -7.77
CA ASP A 128 0.43 5.57 -9.04
C ASP A 128 1.00 4.21 -9.46
N GLY A 129 1.25 3.34 -8.50
CA GLY A 129 1.88 2.04 -8.68
C GLY A 129 1.08 1.09 -9.58
N THR A 130 1.81 0.26 -10.31
CA THR A 130 1.28 -0.79 -11.17
C THR A 130 1.80 -2.14 -10.69
N CYS A 131 0.91 -3.06 -10.37
CA CYS A 131 1.21 -4.44 -10.02
C CYS A 131 1.54 -5.24 -11.28
N LEU A 132 2.62 -6.01 -11.27
CA LEU A 132 2.92 -7.05 -12.24
C LEU A 132 2.45 -8.40 -11.67
N LEU A 133 1.49 -9.02 -12.33
CA LEU A 133 0.91 -10.29 -11.95
C LEU A 133 1.39 -11.39 -12.90
N GLN A 134 1.67 -12.56 -12.36
CA GLN A 134 2.13 -13.71 -13.12
C GLN A 134 1.19 -14.90 -12.94
N ALA A 135 0.61 -15.37 -14.03
CA ALA A 135 -0.23 -16.55 -14.05
C ALA A 135 0.58 -17.85 -13.93
N GLN A 136 -0.10 -18.97 -13.77
CA GLN A 136 0.52 -20.30 -13.63
C GLN A 136 1.30 -20.75 -14.88
N ASP A 137 0.84 -20.34 -16.06
CA ASP A 137 1.48 -20.61 -17.35
C ASP A 137 2.68 -19.67 -17.65
N GLY A 138 2.95 -18.73 -16.73
CA GLY A 138 4.02 -17.75 -16.86
C GLY A 138 3.62 -16.47 -17.58
N SER A 139 2.39 -16.36 -18.10
CA SER A 139 1.90 -15.12 -18.70
C SER A 139 1.84 -13.99 -17.67
N LEU A 140 2.05 -12.76 -18.14
CA LEU A 140 2.12 -11.57 -17.30
C LEU A 140 0.98 -10.61 -17.64
N ARG A 141 0.41 -9.97 -16.63
CA ARG A 141 -0.52 -8.83 -16.79
C ARG A 141 -0.22 -7.74 -15.78
N GLU A 142 -0.57 -6.53 -16.15
CA GLU A 142 -0.42 -5.35 -15.30
C GLU A 142 -1.77 -4.84 -14.82
N VAL A 143 -1.83 -4.40 -13.55
CA VAL A 143 -3.02 -3.81 -12.93
C VAL A 143 -2.60 -2.66 -12.04
N LYS A 144 -3.29 -1.51 -12.11
CA LYS A 144 -3.04 -0.41 -11.16
C LYS A 144 -3.34 -0.87 -9.74
N VAL A 145 -2.54 -0.42 -8.75
CA VAL A 145 -2.76 -0.79 -7.34
C VAL A 145 -4.16 -0.43 -6.85
N VAL A 146 -4.72 0.70 -7.32
CA VAL A 146 -6.07 1.13 -6.96
C VAL A 146 -7.17 0.19 -7.49
N ASP A 147 -6.89 -0.56 -8.54
CA ASP A 147 -7.78 -1.55 -9.15
C ASP A 147 -7.46 -2.97 -8.65
N PHE A 148 -6.20 -3.24 -8.27
CA PHE A 148 -5.78 -4.51 -7.69
C PHE A 148 -6.45 -4.78 -6.34
N VAL A 149 -6.52 -3.78 -5.44
CA VAL A 149 -7.23 -3.89 -4.16
C VAL A 149 -8.69 -3.49 -4.36
N THR A 150 -9.57 -4.48 -4.45
CA THR A 150 -10.98 -4.29 -4.79
C THR A 150 -11.91 -4.12 -3.59
N GLY A 151 -11.41 -4.37 -2.36
CA GLY A 151 -12.17 -4.23 -1.12
C GLY A 151 -11.39 -4.76 0.07
N ALA A 152 -11.97 -4.71 1.26
CA ALA A 152 -11.36 -5.24 2.48
C ALA A 152 -11.09 -6.74 2.36
N GLY A 153 -9.83 -7.15 2.36
CA GLY A 153 -9.38 -8.52 2.14
C GLY A 153 -9.59 -9.04 0.70
N ARG A 154 -10.01 -8.19 -0.25
CA ARG A 154 -10.31 -8.57 -1.63
C ARG A 154 -9.32 -7.92 -2.60
N LYS A 155 -8.91 -8.68 -3.59
CA LYS A 155 -7.94 -8.29 -4.61
C LYS A 155 -8.29 -8.91 -5.96
N ASP A 156 -7.86 -8.28 -7.03
CA ASP A 156 -7.90 -8.80 -8.39
C ASP A 156 -6.69 -9.74 -8.62
N LEU A 157 -6.81 -10.96 -8.10
CA LEU A 157 -5.82 -12.01 -8.24
C LEU A 157 -6.54 -13.33 -8.48
N ALA A 158 -6.28 -13.95 -9.63
CA ALA A 158 -6.85 -15.25 -9.99
C ALA A 158 -6.26 -16.38 -9.14
N GLU A 159 -6.91 -17.53 -9.11
CA GLU A 159 -6.40 -18.70 -8.40
C GLU A 159 -5.05 -19.14 -8.97
N GLY A 160 -4.06 -19.25 -8.09
CA GLY A 160 -2.68 -19.59 -8.47
C GLY A 160 -1.89 -18.47 -9.15
N GLU A 161 -2.51 -17.32 -9.42
CA GLU A 161 -1.80 -16.15 -9.89
C GLU A 161 -0.94 -15.54 -8.77
N LEU A 162 0.17 -14.92 -9.13
CA LEU A 162 1.19 -14.41 -8.23
C LEU A 162 1.40 -12.91 -8.45
N LEU A 163 1.39 -12.11 -7.40
CA LEU A 163 1.95 -10.76 -7.45
C LEU A 163 3.49 -10.86 -7.49
N ARG A 164 4.08 -10.47 -8.62
CA ARG A 164 5.54 -10.52 -8.84
C ARG A 164 6.23 -9.28 -8.27
N SER A 165 5.69 -8.09 -8.59
CA SER A 165 6.26 -6.81 -8.19
C SER A 165 5.24 -5.68 -8.31
N VAL A 166 5.62 -4.51 -7.80
CA VAL A 166 4.93 -3.24 -8.04
C VAL A 166 5.93 -2.23 -8.58
N THR A 167 5.61 -1.61 -9.71
CA THR A 167 6.42 -0.55 -10.31
C THR A 167 5.82 0.82 -10.01
N LEU A 168 6.64 1.71 -9.48
CA LEU A 168 6.33 3.12 -9.25
C LEU A 168 6.95 3.95 -10.38
N PRO A 169 6.17 4.75 -11.13
CA PRO A 169 6.71 5.52 -12.25
C PRO A 169 7.66 6.61 -11.75
N ALA A 170 8.71 6.90 -12.53
CA ALA A 170 9.71 7.93 -12.21
C ALA A 170 9.09 9.25 -11.80
N ARG A 171 8.09 9.71 -12.57
CA ARG A 171 7.38 10.96 -12.33
C ARG A 171 6.76 11.02 -10.92
N ALA A 172 6.16 9.93 -10.44
CA ALA A 172 5.56 9.91 -9.10
C ALA A 172 6.61 10.00 -7.98
N LEU A 173 7.83 9.53 -8.25
CA LEU A 173 8.94 9.62 -7.28
C LEU A 173 9.46 11.05 -7.12
N GLU A 174 9.30 11.89 -8.14
CA GLU A 174 9.70 13.32 -8.14
C GLU A 174 8.60 14.25 -7.60
N CYS A 175 7.40 13.74 -7.30
CA CYS A 175 6.32 14.52 -6.72
C CYS A 175 6.65 14.96 -5.28
N ARG A 176 6.28 16.18 -4.94
CA ARG A 176 6.16 16.58 -3.53
C ARG A 176 5.04 15.79 -2.89
N THR A 177 5.27 15.32 -1.67
CA THR A 177 4.30 14.46 -0.97
C THR A 177 3.86 15.08 0.35
N ALA A 178 2.63 14.79 0.74
CA ALA A 178 2.11 15.06 2.08
C ALA A 178 1.41 13.83 2.62
N PHE A 179 1.70 13.47 3.86
CA PHE A 179 1.16 12.30 4.55
C PHE A 179 0.41 12.75 5.80
N ARG A 180 -0.82 12.24 5.99
CA ARG A 180 -1.60 12.42 7.21
C ARG A 180 -2.24 11.10 7.60
N GLN A 181 -2.25 10.84 8.91
CA GLN A 181 -2.79 9.62 9.50
C GLN A 181 -3.59 9.98 10.75
N ALA A 182 -4.68 9.25 10.97
CA ALA A 182 -5.44 9.29 12.21
C ALA A 182 -5.76 7.88 12.69
N SER A 183 -5.73 7.69 14.01
CA SER A 183 -6.12 6.47 14.69
C SER A 183 -6.88 6.85 15.98
N LEU A 184 -7.65 5.89 16.52
CA LEU A 184 -8.38 6.11 17.79
C LEU A 184 -7.44 6.22 19.00
N TYR A 185 -6.23 5.65 18.88
CA TYR A 185 -5.22 5.65 19.94
C TYR A 185 -3.87 6.09 19.38
N GLY A 186 -3.03 6.72 20.18
CA GLY A 186 -1.75 7.28 19.75
C GLY A 186 -0.79 6.28 19.07
N LEU A 187 -0.85 5.00 19.44
CA LEU A 187 -0.12 3.89 18.82
C LEU A 187 -1.09 2.88 18.16
N GLY A 188 -2.26 3.34 17.74
CA GLY A 188 -3.28 2.50 17.11
C GLY A 188 -3.08 2.33 15.61
N ARG A 189 -3.68 1.24 15.07
CA ARG A 189 -3.76 1.03 13.63
C ARG A 189 -4.49 2.23 12.97
N SER A 190 -4.04 2.61 11.78
CA SER A 190 -4.66 3.70 11.03
C SER A 190 -6.14 3.45 10.79
N GLY A 191 -6.99 4.34 11.29
CA GLY A 191 -8.40 4.40 10.95
C GLY A 191 -8.66 5.27 9.72
N ALA A 192 -7.75 6.21 9.44
CA ALA A 192 -7.70 6.97 8.20
C ALA A 192 -6.24 7.28 7.85
N LEU A 193 -5.88 7.16 6.56
CA LEU A 193 -4.57 7.52 6.05
C LEU A 193 -4.78 8.19 4.69
N VAL A 194 -4.25 9.40 4.55
CA VAL A 194 -4.38 10.20 3.34
C VAL A 194 -2.99 10.67 2.89
N ILE A 195 -2.71 10.45 1.60
CA ILE A 195 -1.48 10.88 0.97
C ILE A 195 -1.83 11.78 -0.21
N GLY A 196 -1.14 12.92 -0.31
CA GLY A 196 -1.18 13.77 -1.50
C GLY A 196 0.13 13.73 -2.24
N THR A 197 0.06 13.86 -3.55
CA THR A 197 1.19 14.05 -4.45
C THR A 197 0.95 15.28 -5.30
N LEU A 198 1.92 16.19 -5.36
CA LEU A 198 1.92 17.36 -6.23
C LEU A 198 3.06 17.24 -7.22
N ASP A 199 2.73 17.14 -8.48
CA ASP A 199 3.70 17.06 -9.56
C ASP A 199 4.35 18.42 -9.82
N PRO A 200 5.69 18.51 -9.76
CA PRO A 200 6.38 19.78 -9.97
C PRO A 200 6.40 20.24 -11.43
N VAL A 201 6.11 19.36 -12.39
CA VAL A 201 6.20 19.66 -13.83
C VAL A 201 4.94 20.35 -14.34
N ASP A 202 3.76 19.78 -14.04
CA ASP A 202 2.48 20.31 -14.55
C ASP A 202 1.57 20.87 -13.46
N GLY A 203 1.98 20.79 -12.19
CA GLY A 203 1.20 21.29 -11.07
C GLY A 203 -0.02 20.40 -10.71
N SER A 204 -0.15 19.23 -11.33
CA SER A 204 -1.27 18.33 -11.02
C SER A 204 -1.16 17.80 -9.58
N LEU A 205 -2.32 17.63 -8.94
CA LEU A 205 -2.41 17.16 -7.57
C LEU A 205 -3.26 15.89 -7.52
N ALA A 206 -2.73 14.86 -6.88
CA ALA A 206 -3.54 13.69 -6.54
C ALA A 206 -3.66 13.53 -5.03
N VAL A 207 -4.84 13.11 -4.58
CA VAL A 207 -5.12 12.77 -3.17
C VAL A 207 -5.61 11.34 -3.11
N THR A 208 -4.94 10.52 -2.30
CA THR A 208 -5.29 9.11 -2.09
C THR A 208 -5.80 8.93 -0.67
N VAL A 209 -7.04 8.46 -0.54
CA VAL A 209 -7.69 8.11 0.73
C VAL A 209 -7.62 6.60 0.89
N SER A 210 -7.10 6.15 2.01
CA SER A 210 -6.97 4.72 2.38
C SER A 210 -7.15 4.54 3.89
N ALA A 211 -7.16 3.32 4.37
CA ALA A 211 -7.47 2.95 5.74
C ALA A 211 -8.89 3.32 6.19
N ALA A 212 -9.41 4.48 5.81
CA ALA A 212 -10.78 4.90 6.08
C ALA A 212 -11.81 4.17 5.22
N THR A 213 -11.39 3.68 4.07
CA THR A 213 -12.23 3.09 3.03
C THR A 213 -11.86 1.63 2.80
N VAL A 214 -12.81 0.83 2.29
CA VAL A 214 -12.62 -0.62 2.03
C VAL A 214 -11.50 -0.92 1.01
N ARG A 215 -11.15 0.05 0.18
CA ARG A 215 -10.04 0.02 -0.79
C ARG A 215 -9.44 1.41 -0.93
N PRO A 216 -8.26 1.58 -1.55
CA PRO A 216 -7.73 2.92 -1.82
C PRO A 216 -8.59 3.64 -2.87
N PHE A 217 -8.85 4.93 -2.66
CA PHE A 217 -9.45 5.83 -3.64
C PHE A 217 -8.47 6.94 -3.95
N ARG A 218 -8.14 7.13 -5.24
CA ARG A 218 -7.20 8.15 -5.72
C ARG A 218 -7.94 9.16 -6.59
N PHE A 219 -7.85 10.44 -6.20
CA PHE A 219 -8.49 11.58 -6.85
C PHE A 219 -7.41 12.41 -7.52
N TRP A 220 -7.46 12.54 -8.82
CA TRP A 220 -6.50 13.34 -9.58
C TRP A 220 -7.15 14.63 -10.09
N PHE A 221 -6.36 15.72 -10.06
CA PHE A 221 -6.74 17.05 -10.49
C PHE A 221 -5.62 17.65 -11.34
N PRO A 222 -5.90 18.26 -12.51
CA PRO A 222 -4.88 18.89 -13.35
C PRO A 222 -4.20 20.09 -12.67
N LEU A 223 -4.89 20.71 -11.70
CA LEU A 223 -4.38 21.78 -10.82
C LEU A 223 -4.98 21.56 -9.43
N PRO A 224 -4.33 22.07 -8.36
CA PRO A 224 -4.85 21.96 -7.02
C PRO A 224 -6.31 22.44 -6.91
N PRO A 225 -7.23 21.57 -6.46
CA PRO A 225 -8.65 21.93 -6.38
C PRO A 225 -8.92 22.89 -5.21
N SER A 226 -10.06 23.59 -5.26
CA SER A 226 -10.58 24.26 -4.07
C SER A 226 -10.99 23.23 -3.00
N PRO A 227 -11.08 23.62 -1.71
CA PRO A 227 -11.58 22.72 -0.65
C PRO A 227 -12.93 22.09 -0.97
N ALA A 228 -13.85 22.87 -1.51
CA ALA A 228 -15.19 22.40 -1.88
C ALA A 228 -15.13 21.37 -3.03
N ARG A 229 -14.28 21.61 -4.05
CA ARG A 229 -14.12 20.68 -5.16
C ARG A 229 -13.50 19.35 -4.73
N LEU A 230 -12.49 19.38 -3.84
CA LEU A 230 -11.88 18.16 -3.31
C LEU A 230 -12.92 17.35 -2.52
N ARG A 231 -13.65 18.02 -1.61
CA ARG A 231 -14.71 17.39 -0.81
C ARG A 231 -15.77 16.75 -1.72
N ALA A 232 -16.29 17.49 -2.68
CA ALA A 232 -17.31 17.01 -3.61
C ALA A 232 -16.83 15.80 -4.42
N ALA A 233 -15.57 15.78 -4.87
CA ALA A 233 -14.99 14.64 -5.60
C ALA A 233 -14.93 13.37 -4.72
N ILE A 234 -14.53 13.52 -3.46
CA ILE A 234 -14.49 12.39 -2.52
C ILE A 234 -15.92 11.88 -2.25
N GLU A 235 -16.85 12.77 -1.93
CA GLU A 235 -18.25 12.42 -1.59
C GLU A 235 -19.02 11.82 -2.79
N ALA A 236 -18.68 12.21 -4.00
CA ALA A 236 -19.28 11.63 -5.21
C ALA A 236 -18.77 10.22 -5.54
N SER A 237 -17.53 9.89 -5.13
CA SER A 237 -16.87 8.62 -5.50
C SER A 237 -16.90 7.58 -4.40
N VAL A 238 -16.87 8.00 -3.13
CA VAL A 238 -16.86 7.12 -1.96
C VAL A 238 -18.29 7.03 -1.41
N ARG A 239 -18.96 5.92 -1.69
CA ARG A 239 -20.32 5.65 -1.21
C ARG A 239 -20.28 5.38 0.29
N ASP A 240 -21.43 5.48 0.97
CA ASP A 240 -21.52 5.22 2.42
C ASP A 240 -21.01 3.81 2.79
N ALA A 241 -21.29 2.81 1.96
CA ALA A 241 -20.84 1.43 2.15
C ALA A 241 -19.31 1.22 1.89
N ASP A 242 -18.64 2.19 1.32
CA ASP A 242 -17.19 2.14 1.08
C ASP A 242 -16.38 2.65 2.28
N TRP A 243 -17.02 3.33 3.27
CA TRP A 243 -16.40 3.68 4.53
C TRP A 243 -16.34 2.45 5.43
N PHE A 244 -15.10 2.07 5.78
CA PHE A 244 -14.86 0.79 6.44
C PHE A 244 -15.35 0.80 7.89
N ASP A 245 -15.97 -0.31 8.32
CA ASP A 245 -16.46 -0.52 9.69
C ASP A 245 -15.66 -1.62 10.38
N ASP A 246 -14.92 -1.29 11.43
CA ASP A 246 -14.24 -2.23 12.32
C ASP A 246 -13.95 -1.59 13.69
N ILE A 247 -13.30 -2.34 14.58
CA ILE A 247 -12.91 -1.88 15.93
C ILE A 247 -11.95 -0.67 15.94
N HIS A 248 -11.38 -0.28 14.79
CA HIS A 248 -10.44 0.84 14.65
C HIS A 248 -11.12 2.12 14.15
N GLY A 249 -12.46 2.13 14.02
CA GLY A 249 -13.22 3.32 13.70
C GLY A 249 -14.53 3.04 12.97
N LEU A 250 -15.58 3.72 13.41
CA LEU A 250 -16.89 3.69 12.78
C LEU A 250 -16.89 4.42 11.42
N PRO A 251 -17.74 4.06 10.46
CA PRO A 251 -17.82 4.69 9.14
C PRO A 251 -17.95 6.21 9.19
N ALA A 252 -18.80 6.75 10.06
CA ALA A 252 -19.00 8.20 10.21
C ALA A 252 -17.73 8.93 10.66
N TRP A 253 -16.98 8.35 11.61
CA TRP A 253 -15.72 8.90 12.08
C TRP A 253 -14.66 8.83 10.97
N ARG A 254 -14.57 7.70 10.25
CA ARG A 254 -13.63 7.51 9.13
C ARG A 254 -13.91 8.47 7.98
N ARG A 255 -15.20 8.71 7.66
CA ARG A 255 -15.61 9.72 6.68
C ARG A 255 -15.16 11.12 7.12
N HIS A 256 -15.45 11.50 8.36
CA HIS A 256 -15.03 12.78 8.91
C HIS A 256 -13.50 12.95 8.82
N MET A 257 -12.74 11.95 9.30
CA MET A 257 -11.27 12.00 9.28
C MET A 257 -10.72 11.97 7.86
N GLY A 258 -11.26 11.14 6.97
CA GLY A 258 -10.85 11.08 5.57
C GLY A 258 -10.97 12.43 4.87
N LEU A 259 -12.08 13.10 5.02
CA LEU A 259 -12.34 14.44 4.46
C LEU A 259 -11.44 15.51 5.09
N ARG A 260 -11.28 15.50 6.42
CA ARG A 260 -10.41 16.42 7.15
C ARG A 260 -8.94 16.27 6.73
N LEU A 261 -8.43 15.05 6.76
CA LEU A 261 -7.03 14.79 6.40
C LEU A 261 -6.75 15.08 4.91
N ALA A 262 -7.73 14.88 4.02
CA ALA A 262 -7.61 15.24 2.60
C ALA A 262 -7.41 16.75 2.44
N GLU A 263 -8.15 17.57 3.17
CA GLU A 263 -7.97 19.03 3.15
C GLU A 263 -6.62 19.44 3.78
N GLU A 264 -6.19 18.81 4.87
CA GLU A 264 -4.88 19.07 5.48
C GLU A 264 -3.74 18.75 4.50
N VAL A 265 -3.84 17.64 3.76
CA VAL A 265 -2.89 17.23 2.73
C VAL A 265 -2.89 18.23 1.57
N ARG A 266 -4.06 18.61 1.06
CA ARG A 266 -4.19 19.63 0.01
C ARG A 266 -3.50 20.94 0.43
N ARG A 267 -3.80 21.43 1.62
CA ARG A 267 -3.19 22.68 2.16
C ARG A 267 -1.67 22.57 2.28
N ALA A 268 -1.16 21.46 2.82
CA ALA A 268 0.27 21.25 2.97
C ALA A 268 1.04 21.27 1.64
N LEU A 269 0.39 20.87 0.55
CA LEU A 269 1.00 20.86 -0.79
C LEU A 269 0.82 22.19 -1.54
N THR A 270 -0.23 22.97 -1.24
CA THR A 270 -0.56 24.21 -1.96
C THR A 270 -0.07 25.47 -1.27
N THR A 271 0.03 25.49 0.07
CA THR A 271 0.72 26.53 0.80
C THR A 271 2.21 26.21 0.76
N GLY A 272 3.05 27.14 0.28
CA GLY A 272 4.51 26.98 0.28
C GLY A 272 5.03 26.58 1.68
N PRO A 273 6.30 26.15 1.82
CA PRO A 273 6.85 25.79 3.11
C PRO A 273 6.58 26.92 4.08
N ALA A 274 5.83 26.66 5.16
CA ALA A 274 5.64 27.59 6.24
C ALA A 274 7.02 28.05 6.71
N GLY A 275 7.28 29.34 6.72
CA GLY A 275 8.50 29.89 7.24
C GLY A 275 8.73 29.41 8.69
N PRO A 276 9.96 29.59 9.25
CA PRO A 276 10.40 28.95 10.49
C PRO A 276 9.65 29.34 11.77
N GLN A 277 8.47 29.93 11.72
CA GLN A 277 7.79 30.55 12.88
C GLN A 277 6.67 29.74 13.53
N GLU A 278 6.36 28.52 13.13
CA GLU A 278 5.32 27.71 13.81
C GLU A 278 5.84 26.44 14.53
N ARG A 279 7.07 26.48 15.04
CA ARG A 279 7.57 25.43 15.96
C ARG A 279 7.63 25.93 17.41
N ALA A 280 6.60 26.61 17.87
CA ALA A 280 6.49 26.96 19.29
C ALA A 280 5.02 26.99 19.68
N ARG A 281 4.49 25.81 20.09
CA ARG A 281 3.57 25.62 21.23
C ARG A 281 3.09 24.19 21.31
#